data_8888ba4b6ccb7f752007dc7aaae55472
#
_entry.id   8888ba4b6ccb7f752007dc7aaae55472
#
_cell.length_a   1.000
_cell.length_b   1.000
_cell.length_c   1.000
_cell.angle_alpha   90.00
_cell.angle_beta   90.00
_cell.angle_gamma   90.00
#
_symmetry.space_group_name_H-M   'P 1'
#
loop_
_entity.id
_entity.type
_entity.pdbx_description
1 polymer ?
#
loop_
_entity_poly.entity_id
_entity_poly.type
_entity_poly.pdbx_seq_one_letter_code
_entity_poly.pdbx_strand_id
1 'polypeptide(L)'
;MLINDIDKTILENFRSGVVIPAMPLALTKDRTFDVEGQQVLTRYYLNAGVGGIAVGVHTTQFAIRQHGLFEPVLLSVSQTIDDWCKETGKKIMKIAGVCGGTEQAIKEAKFAKNAGYHTVLLSLAALKDSSIAEIIVHCKAIAGIMPVIGFYLQPAVGGMDLSYSFWKEFIQIPNVLGIKIAPFNRYKTLDVVRALCDTDKENEITLYTGNDDNIVLDLLTEYKIQSNGREKKVRIRGGLLGHWCVWTQKAVALLAEIKEIIESGKDIPNELLTRSVEITDCNAAFFDAANGFAGCIPGLHEVLRRQGLLKGIWCLDENEVLSPGQSEEITRVYEAYPHLNAQ
;
A
#
# COMPACT_ATOMS: atom_id res chain seq x y z
N MET A 1 -15.02 -7.68 -14.29
CA MET A 1 -14.23 -8.65 -13.50
C MET A 1 -14.77 -8.66 -12.09
N LEU A 2 -15.05 -9.83 -11.55
CA LEU A 2 -15.51 -10.01 -10.17
C LEU A 2 -14.37 -10.59 -9.32
N ILE A 3 -14.53 -10.56 -8.00
CA ILE A 3 -13.56 -11.17 -7.05
C ILE A 3 -13.34 -12.65 -7.39
N ASN A 4 -14.38 -13.37 -7.76
CA ASN A 4 -14.30 -14.79 -8.09
C ASN A 4 -13.61 -15.09 -9.45
N ASP A 5 -13.35 -14.08 -10.26
CA ASP A 5 -12.55 -14.21 -11.49
C ASP A 5 -11.04 -14.16 -11.20
N ILE A 6 -10.64 -13.74 -9.99
CA ILE A 6 -9.25 -13.77 -9.55
C ILE A 6 -8.84 -15.22 -9.31
N ASP A 7 -7.65 -15.59 -9.76
CA ASP A 7 -7.09 -16.91 -9.45
C ASP A 7 -7.16 -17.21 -7.95
N LYS A 8 -7.62 -18.42 -7.63
CA LYS A 8 -7.89 -18.83 -6.25
C LYS A 8 -6.66 -18.71 -5.34
N THR A 9 -5.48 -19.09 -5.82
CA THR A 9 -4.23 -18.99 -5.05
C THR A 9 -3.87 -17.54 -4.76
N ILE A 10 -4.03 -16.64 -5.76
CA ILE A 10 -3.79 -15.19 -5.58
C ILE A 10 -4.74 -14.62 -4.52
N LEU A 11 -6.01 -14.99 -4.60
CA LEU A 11 -7.04 -14.50 -3.68
C LEU A 11 -6.82 -15.03 -2.26
N GLU A 12 -6.50 -16.31 -2.09
CA GLU A 12 -6.20 -16.91 -0.80
C GLU A 12 -4.95 -16.28 -0.16
N ASN A 13 -3.88 -16.09 -0.93
CA ASN A 13 -2.68 -15.39 -0.47
C ASN A 13 -3.00 -13.96 -0.01
N PHE A 14 -3.77 -13.22 -0.79
CA PHE A 14 -4.20 -11.88 -0.40
C PHE A 14 -5.00 -11.90 0.92
N ARG A 15 -5.96 -12.81 1.04
CA ARG A 15 -6.79 -12.94 2.25
C ARG A 15 -6.01 -13.39 3.49
N SER A 16 -4.97 -14.18 3.30
CA SER A 16 -4.08 -14.59 4.40
C SER A 16 -3.19 -13.44 4.90
N GLY A 17 -3.08 -12.37 4.11
CA GLY A 17 -2.19 -11.23 4.35
C GLY A 17 -0.80 -11.43 3.76
N VAL A 18 -0.33 -10.48 2.98
CA VAL A 18 0.98 -10.51 2.32
C VAL A 18 1.66 -9.15 2.40
N VAL A 19 2.94 -9.12 2.08
CA VAL A 19 3.69 -7.88 1.86
C VAL A 19 3.36 -7.35 0.48
N ILE A 20 2.92 -6.09 0.41
CA ILE A 20 2.60 -5.39 -0.84
C ILE A 20 3.35 -4.05 -0.82
N PRO A 21 4.51 -3.92 -1.48
CA PRO A 21 5.16 -2.63 -1.64
C PRO A 21 4.30 -1.70 -2.49
N ALA A 22 4.21 -0.44 -2.06
CA ALA A 22 3.71 0.65 -2.88
C ALA A 22 4.87 1.10 -3.78
N MET A 23 4.81 0.76 -5.07
CA MET A 23 5.95 0.85 -5.99
C MET A 23 6.36 2.30 -6.29
N PRO A 24 7.63 2.70 -6.06
CA PRO A 24 8.19 3.95 -6.53
C PRO A 24 8.38 3.98 -8.05
N LEU A 25 8.46 5.17 -8.61
CA LEU A 25 8.70 5.42 -10.02
C LEU A 25 10.21 5.55 -10.28
N ALA A 26 10.75 4.72 -11.18
CA ALA A 26 12.12 4.86 -11.66
C ALA A 26 12.19 5.90 -12.78
N LEU A 27 13.01 6.93 -12.59
CA LEU A 27 13.25 8.00 -13.57
C LEU A 27 14.73 8.10 -13.92
N THR A 28 15.01 8.60 -15.12
CA THR A 28 16.33 9.06 -15.53
C THR A 28 16.62 10.45 -14.94
N LYS A 29 17.86 10.93 -15.08
CA LYS A 29 18.24 12.28 -14.67
C LYS A 29 17.41 13.37 -15.36
N ASP A 30 16.95 13.11 -16.57
CA ASP A 30 16.10 14.04 -17.34
C ASP A 30 14.60 13.87 -17.01
N ARG A 31 14.27 13.17 -15.91
CA ARG A 31 12.91 12.89 -15.43
C ARG A 31 12.03 12.16 -16.46
N THR A 32 12.65 11.41 -17.36
CA THR A 32 11.94 10.48 -18.24
C THR A 32 11.82 9.10 -17.59
N PHE A 33 10.84 8.31 -18.00
CA PHE A 33 10.62 6.98 -17.45
C PHE A 33 11.80 6.04 -17.74
N ASP A 34 12.46 5.55 -16.68
CA ASP A 34 13.52 4.55 -16.77
C ASP A 34 12.91 3.15 -16.76
N VAL A 35 12.57 2.64 -17.95
CA VAL A 35 11.92 1.33 -18.10
C VAL A 35 12.76 0.20 -17.50
N GLU A 36 14.08 0.20 -17.78
CA GLU A 36 14.99 -0.83 -17.26
C GLU A 36 15.10 -0.77 -15.74
N GLY A 37 15.26 0.45 -15.18
CA GLY A 37 15.25 0.67 -13.72
C GLY A 37 13.96 0.19 -13.08
N GLN A 38 12.82 0.45 -13.70
CA GLN A 38 11.51 -0.01 -13.21
C GLN A 38 11.39 -1.54 -13.23
N GLN A 39 11.89 -2.20 -14.26
CA GLN A 39 11.93 -3.66 -14.35
C GLN A 39 12.85 -4.28 -13.29
N VAL A 40 14.04 -3.71 -13.07
CA VAL A 40 14.97 -4.13 -12.02
C VAL A 40 14.31 -4.01 -10.65
N LEU A 41 13.69 -2.86 -10.35
CA LEU A 41 12.97 -2.64 -9.10
C LEU A 41 11.80 -3.62 -8.92
N THR A 42 11.04 -3.90 -9.99
CA THR A 42 9.96 -4.89 -9.95
C THR A 42 10.49 -6.27 -9.62
N ARG A 43 11.55 -6.73 -10.28
CA ARG A 43 12.17 -8.03 -10.01
C ARG A 43 12.77 -8.11 -8.60
N TYR A 44 13.32 -7.03 -8.07
CA TYR A 44 13.77 -6.96 -6.68
C TYR A 44 12.64 -7.32 -5.71
N TYR A 45 11.45 -6.70 -5.86
CA TYR A 45 10.29 -7.01 -5.00
C TYR A 45 9.84 -8.46 -5.14
N LEU A 46 9.74 -8.95 -6.36
CA LEU A 46 9.33 -10.33 -6.63
C LEU A 46 10.29 -11.34 -5.99
N ASN A 47 11.60 -11.10 -6.11
CA ASN A 47 12.64 -11.95 -5.54
C ASN A 47 12.71 -11.85 -4.01
N ALA A 48 12.31 -10.71 -3.43
CA ALA A 48 12.17 -10.55 -1.99
C ALA A 48 11.03 -11.40 -1.40
N GLY A 49 10.12 -11.93 -2.22
CA GLY A 49 9.04 -12.80 -1.79
C GLY A 49 7.74 -12.08 -1.44
N VAL A 50 7.49 -10.93 -2.04
CA VAL A 50 6.21 -10.21 -1.87
C VAL A 50 5.03 -11.02 -2.43
N GLY A 51 3.83 -10.84 -1.86
CA GLY A 51 2.63 -11.49 -2.36
C GLY A 51 1.78 -10.61 -3.27
N GLY A 52 2.15 -9.35 -3.44
CA GLY A 52 1.51 -8.40 -4.36
C GLY A 52 2.37 -7.17 -4.60
N ILE A 53 2.05 -6.40 -5.64
CA ILE A 53 2.68 -5.12 -5.95
C ILE A 53 1.60 -4.11 -6.31
N ALA A 54 1.64 -2.90 -5.70
CA ALA A 54 0.74 -1.80 -5.99
C ALA A 54 1.44 -0.73 -6.82
N VAL A 55 0.90 -0.40 -7.99
CA VAL A 55 1.48 0.50 -9.00
C VAL A 55 0.53 1.64 -9.34
N GLY A 56 1.04 2.82 -9.65
CA GLY A 56 0.20 4.00 -9.94
C GLY A 56 -0.41 4.62 -8.69
N VAL A 57 0.15 4.30 -7.53
CA VAL A 57 -0.22 4.78 -6.19
C VAL A 57 0.60 6.02 -5.81
N HIS A 58 0.47 6.51 -4.56
CA HIS A 58 1.17 7.72 -4.09
C HIS A 58 2.69 7.68 -4.38
N THR A 59 3.37 6.60 -4.02
CA THR A 59 4.83 6.45 -4.24
C THR A 59 5.23 6.35 -5.71
N THR A 60 4.31 5.93 -6.61
CA THR A 60 4.53 5.99 -8.05
C THR A 60 4.36 7.40 -8.59
N GLN A 61 4.01 8.37 -7.74
CA GLN A 61 3.67 9.76 -8.04
C GLN A 61 2.38 9.89 -8.87
N PHE A 62 1.32 10.47 -8.29
CA PHE A 62 0.05 10.64 -9.01
C PHE A 62 0.20 11.44 -10.31
N ALA A 63 1.24 12.29 -10.38
CA ALA A 63 1.60 13.10 -11.54
C ALA A 63 1.93 12.28 -12.81
N ILE A 64 2.19 10.97 -12.71
CA ILE A 64 2.37 10.10 -13.90
C ILE A 64 1.25 10.26 -14.93
N ARG A 65 0.06 10.67 -14.48
CA ARG A 65 -1.13 10.87 -15.32
C ARG A 65 -0.99 12.11 -16.22
N GLN A 66 -0.51 13.21 -15.64
CA GLN A 66 -0.28 14.47 -16.35
C GLN A 66 0.91 14.36 -17.33
N HIS A 67 1.85 13.46 -17.05
CA HIS A 67 3.00 13.18 -17.90
C HIS A 67 2.76 12.05 -18.92
N GLY A 68 1.53 11.50 -19.00
CA GLY A 68 1.22 10.40 -19.94
C GLY A 68 1.89 9.07 -19.58
N LEU A 69 2.39 8.91 -18.35
CA LEU A 69 3.16 7.75 -17.91
C LEU A 69 2.30 6.68 -17.22
N PHE A 70 1.02 6.92 -16.95
CA PHE A 70 0.17 5.96 -16.26
C PHE A 70 0.15 4.60 -16.98
N GLU A 71 -0.20 4.59 -18.27
CA GLU A 71 -0.27 3.36 -19.06
C GLU A 71 1.11 2.70 -19.25
N PRO A 72 2.17 3.41 -19.67
CA PRO A 72 3.50 2.81 -19.86
C PRO A 72 4.05 2.15 -18.58
N VAL A 73 3.89 2.80 -17.42
CA VAL A 73 4.38 2.27 -16.15
C VAL A 73 3.61 1.00 -15.74
N LEU A 74 2.27 1.04 -15.82
CA LEU A 74 1.46 -0.13 -15.48
C LEU A 74 1.74 -1.31 -16.40
N LEU A 75 1.90 -1.08 -17.71
CA LEU A 75 2.22 -2.14 -18.68
C LEU A 75 3.60 -2.75 -18.41
N SER A 76 4.63 -1.92 -18.21
CA SER A 76 5.99 -2.39 -17.92
C SER A 76 6.04 -3.28 -16.68
N VAL A 77 5.39 -2.85 -15.59
CA VAL A 77 5.36 -3.62 -14.33
C VAL A 77 4.53 -4.90 -14.49
N SER A 78 3.34 -4.81 -15.11
CA SER A 78 2.49 -5.99 -15.34
C SER A 78 3.22 -7.05 -16.16
N GLN A 79 3.88 -6.67 -17.25
CA GLN A 79 4.64 -7.58 -18.09
C GLN A 79 5.80 -8.22 -17.32
N THR A 80 6.56 -7.45 -16.54
CA THR A 80 7.66 -7.97 -15.72
C THR A 80 7.18 -8.99 -14.69
N ILE A 81 6.02 -8.74 -14.07
CA ILE A 81 5.40 -9.69 -13.14
C ILE A 81 4.99 -10.98 -13.89
N ASP A 82 4.33 -10.85 -15.05
CA ASP A 82 3.86 -12.02 -15.82
C ASP A 82 5.02 -12.89 -16.30
N ASP A 83 6.13 -12.28 -16.73
CA ASP A 83 7.32 -13.02 -17.16
C ASP A 83 7.95 -13.74 -15.96
N TRP A 84 8.11 -13.08 -14.82
CA TRP A 84 8.63 -13.71 -13.62
C TRP A 84 7.71 -14.84 -13.11
N CYS A 85 6.39 -14.66 -13.17
CA CYS A 85 5.43 -15.70 -12.81
C CYS A 85 5.55 -16.93 -13.71
N LYS A 86 5.77 -16.74 -15.01
CA LYS A 86 6.04 -17.85 -15.96
C LYS A 86 7.35 -18.56 -15.65
N GLU A 87 8.41 -17.81 -15.34
CA GLU A 87 9.73 -18.34 -14.99
C GLU A 87 9.72 -19.16 -13.70
N THR A 88 8.94 -18.74 -12.71
CA THR A 88 8.99 -19.31 -11.34
C THR A 88 7.82 -20.20 -10.96
N GLY A 89 6.72 -20.15 -11.71
CA GLY A 89 5.45 -20.80 -11.35
C GLY A 89 4.70 -20.14 -10.20
N LYS A 90 5.22 -19.04 -9.63
CA LYS A 90 4.58 -18.30 -8.52
C LYS A 90 3.48 -17.38 -9.04
N LYS A 91 2.58 -16.98 -8.13
CA LYS A 91 1.44 -16.11 -8.45
C LYS A 91 1.44 -14.89 -7.54
N ILE A 92 1.24 -13.71 -8.11
CA ILE A 92 1.37 -12.40 -7.45
C ILE A 92 0.11 -11.57 -7.69
N MET A 93 -0.40 -10.90 -6.65
CA MET A 93 -1.50 -9.94 -6.77
C MET A 93 -1.00 -8.67 -7.46
N LYS A 94 -1.55 -8.33 -8.62
CA LYS A 94 -1.30 -7.06 -9.32
C LYS A 94 -2.38 -6.05 -8.93
N ILE A 95 -1.97 -4.90 -8.36
CA ILE A 95 -2.87 -3.85 -7.85
C ILE A 95 -2.56 -2.55 -8.60
N ALA A 96 -3.56 -1.97 -9.27
CA ALA A 96 -3.41 -0.66 -9.92
C ALA A 96 -3.99 0.44 -9.03
N GLY A 97 -3.24 1.52 -8.79
CA GLY A 97 -3.78 2.73 -8.21
C GLY A 97 -4.71 3.44 -9.20
N VAL A 98 -5.90 3.81 -8.75
CA VAL A 98 -6.89 4.56 -9.54
C VAL A 98 -7.27 5.82 -8.78
N CYS A 99 -7.36 6.96 -9.47
CA CYS A 99 -7.68 8.24 -8.85
C CYS A 99 -8.46 9.18 -9.79
N GLY A 100 -8.71 10.39 -9.32
CA GLY A 100 -9.41 11.42 -10.08
C GLY A 100 -10.93 11.35 -9.94
N GLY A 101 -11.63 12.15 -10.73
CA GLY A 101 -13.10 12.13 -10.80
C GLY A 101 -13.60 10.84 -11.45
N THR A 102 -14.92 10.61 -11.39
CA THR A 102 -15.51 9.33 -11.79
C THR A 102 -15.18 8.91 -13.21
N GLU A 103 -15.19 9.83 -14.18
CA GLU A 103 -14.87 9.50 -15.57
C GLU A 103 -13.40 9.05 -15.74
N GLN A 104 -12.47 9.74 -15.11
CA GLN A 104 -11.05 9.37 -15.12
C GLN A 104 -10.86 8.01 -14.46
N ALA A 105 -11.39 7.82 -13.25
CA ALA A 105 -11.28 6.57 -12.50
C ALA A 105 -11.85 5.37 -13.27
N ILE A 106 -12.98 5.56 -14.00
CA ILE A 106 -13.55 4.53 -14.90
C ILE A 106 -12.57 4.18 -16.04
N LYS A 107 -11.93 5.18 -16.67
CA LYS A 107 -10.95 4.95 -17.74
C LYS A 107 -9.74 4.17 -17.22
N GLU A 108 -9.19 4.60 -16.09
CA GLU A 108 -8.04 3.97 -15.43
C GLU A 108 -8.36 2.52 -15.00
N ALA A 109 -9.53 2.28 -14.40
CA ALA A 109 -9.95 0.93 -13.98
C ALA A 109 -10.15 0.00 -15.20
N LYS A 110 -10.74 0.50 -16.30
CA LYS A 110 -10.87 -0.28 -17.55
C LYS A 110 -9.51 -0.62 -18.15
N PHE A 111 -8.58 0.35 -18.17
CA PHE A 111 -7.22 0.12 -18.63
C PHE A 111 -6.51 -0.91 -17.76
N ALA A 112 -6.53 -0.75 -16.43
CA ALA A 112 -5.91 -1.68 -15.49
C ALA A 112 -6.44 -3.11 -15.66
N LYS A 113 -7.76 -3.28 -15.80
CA LYS A 113 -8.39 -4.57 -16.11
C LYS A 113 -7.81 -5.19 -17.38
N ASN A 114 -7.71 -4.42 -18.47
CA ASN A 114 -7.19 -4.89 -19.75
C ASN A 114 -5.69 -5.19 -19.71
N ALA A 115 -4.93 -4.47 -18.86
CA ALA A 115 -3.52 -4.69 -18.60
C ALA A 115 -3.25 -5.87 -17.64
N GLY A 116 -4.27 -6.63 -17.25
CA GLY A 116 -4.14 -7.85 -16.44
C GLY A 116 -3.99 -7.59 -14.94
N TYR A 117 -4.37 -6.43 -14.43
CA TYR A 117 -4.44 -6.19 -12.99
C TYR A 117 -5.65 -6.90 -12.37
N HIS A 118 -5.50 -7.35 -11.13
CA HIS A 118 -6.52 -8.13 -10.43
C HIS A 118 -7.49 -7.27 -9.64
N THR A 119 -7.03 -6.12 -9.15
CA THR A 119 -7.81 -5.19 -8.33
C THR A 119 -7.27 -3.77 -8.45
N VAL A 120 -8.08 -2.79 -8.06
CA VAL A 120 -7.64 -1.39 -7.95
C VAL A 120 -7.58 -0.94 -6.50
N LEU A 121 -6.58 -0.10 -6.17
CA LEU A 121 -6.54 0.71 -4.96
C LEU A 121 -7.13 2.08 -5.31
N LEU A 122 -8.33 2.38 -4.78
CA LEU A 122 -9.11 3.55 -5.16
C LEU A 122 -8.82 4.74 -4.24
N SER A 123 -8.17 5.77 -4.79
CA SER A 123 -7.96 7.05 -4.11
C SER A 123 -9.19 7.95 -4.29
N LEU A 124 -9.66 8.52 -3.19
CA LEU A 124 -10.80 9.45 -3.15
C LEU A 124 -10.39 10.93 -3.05
N ALA A 125 -9.10 11.23 -3.17
CA ALA A 125 -8.54 12.58 -2.98
C ALA A 125 -9.21 13.67 -3.85
N ALA A 126 -9.66 13.32 -5.05
CA ALA A 126 -10.35 14.23 -5.96
C ALA A 126 -11.81 14.55 -5.55
N LEU A 127 -12.35 13.85 -4.56
CA LEU A 127 -13.74 13.95 -4.13
C LEU A 127 -13.88 14.56 -2.72
N LYS A 128 -12.85 15.29 -2.25
CA LYS A 128 -12.82 15.86 -0.89
C LYS A 128 -14.00 16.81 -0.57
N ASP A 129 -14.55 17.45 -1.59
CA ASP A 129 -15.65 18.41 -1.48
C ASP A 129 -17.00 17.77 -1.81
N SER A 130 -17.05 16.45 -2.06
CA SER A 130 -18.26 15.70 -2.39
C SER A 130 -18.96 15.15 -1.15
N SER A 131 -20.27 14.97 -1.21
CA SER A 131 -21.04 14.29 -0.19
C SER A 131 -20.71 12.79 -0.13
N ILE A 132 -20.96 12.14 1.02
CA ILE A 132 -20.78 10.69 1.18
C ILE A 132 -21.56 9.93 0.10
N ALA A 133 -22.79 10.34 -0.21
CA ALA A 133 -23.60 9.69 -1.23
C ALA A 133 -22.95 9.73 -2.63
N GLU A 134 -22.39 10.87 -3.02
CA GLU A 134 -21.66 11.01 -4.30
C GLU A 134 -20.39 10.15 -4.32
N ILE A 135 -19.64 10.11 -3.21
CA ILE A 135 -18.45 9.27 -3.10
C ILE A 135 -18.82 7.78 -3.21
N ILE A 136 -19.93 7.35 -2.59
CA ILE A 136 -20.40 5.96 -2.68
C ILE A 136 -20.84 5.62 -4.11
N VAL A 137 -21.50 6.54 -4.82
CA VAL A 137 -21.84 6.36 -6.25
C VAL A 137 -20.58 6.17 -7.09
N HIS A 138 -19.55 7.00 -6.87
CA HIS A 138 -18.24 6.86 -7.50
C HIS A 138 -17.63 5.47 -7.22
N CYS A 139 -17.56 5.05 -5.95
CA CYS A 139 -17.02 3.75 -5.57
C CYS A 139 -17.76 2.58 -6.25
N LYS A 140 -19.11 2.65 -6.31
CA LYS A 140 -19.93 1.64 -7.00
C LYS A 140 -19.65 1.57 -8.50
N ALA A 141 -19.42 2.70 -9.16
CA ALA A 141 -19.10 2.75 -10.58
C ALA A 141 -17.78 2.00 -10.87
N ILE A 142 -16.76 2.18 -10.03
CA ILE A 142 -15.48 1.50 -10.18
C ILE A 142 -15.58 0.01 -9.83
N ALA A 143 -16.28 -0.33 -8.73
CA ALA A 143 -16.51 -1.71 -8.31
C ALA A 143 -17.29 -2.53 -9.36
N GLY A 144 -18.11 -1.88 -10.18
CA GLY A 144 -18.78 -2.50 -11.33
C GLY A 144 -17.84 -2.90 -12.47
N ILE A 145 -16.60 -2.40 -12.50
CA ILE A 145 -15.60 -2.72 -13.53
C ILE A 145 -14.68 -3.85 -13.08
N MET A 146 -14.13 -3.75 -11.86
CA MET A 146 -13.23 -4.72 -11.28
C MET A 146 -13.20 -4.63 -9.75
N PRO A 147 -12.62 -5.62 -9.04
CA PRO A 147 -12.51 -5.60 -7.59
C PRO A 147 -11.80 -4.35 -7.07
N VAL A 148 -12.26 -3.83 -5.92
CA VAL A 148 -11.76 -2.59 -5.33
C VAL A 148 -11.18 -2.85 -3.94
N ILE A 149 -10.02 -2.27 -3.69
CA ILE A 149 -9.47 -2.03 -2.35
C ILE A 149 -9.72 -0.56 -2.02
N GLY A 150 -10.47 -0.29 -0.94
CA GLY A 150 -10.65 1.06 -0.42
C GLY A 150 -9.34 1.62 0.12
N PHE A 151 -9.11 2.90 -0.06
CA PHE A 151 -7.89 3.55 0.40
C PHE A 151 -8.20 4.69 1.37
N TYR A 152 -7.96 4.47 2.66
CA TYR A 152 -7.99 5.53 3.66
C TYR A 152 -6.63 6.20 3.73
N LEU A 153 -6.40 7.19 2.89
CA LEU A 153 -5.16 7.97 2.86
C LEU A 153 -5.26 9.14 3.83
N GLN A 154 -4.19 9.42 4.60
CA GLN A 154 -4.13 10.56 5.50
C GLN A 154 -4.20 11.91 4.76
N PRO A 155 -4.82 12.96 5.36
CA PRO A 155 -4.95 14.28 4.72
C PRO A 155 -3.63 14.96 4.42
N ALA A 156 -2.58 14.77 5.23
CA ALA A 156 -1.28 15.41 5.06
C ALA A 156 -0.57 15.09 3.72
N VAL A 157 -0.92 13.96 3.09
CA VAL A 157 -0.37 13.54 1.79
C VAL A 157 -1.46 13.45 0.71
N GLY A 158 -2.47 14.32 0.80
CA GLY A 158 -3.52 14.47 -0.20
C GLY A 158 -4.72 13.53 -0.03
N GLY A 159 -4.86 12.86 1.10
CA GLY A 159 -6.06 12.11 1.45
C GLY A 159 -7.20 12.97 1.97
N MET A 160 -8.23 12.32 2.50
CA MET A 160 -9.38 12.99 3.12
C MET A 160 -9.89 12.21 4.33
N ASP A 161 -10.58 12.92 5.22
CA ASP A 161 -11.24 12.28 6.36
C ASP A 161 -12.50 11.53 5.90
N LEU A 162 -12.52 10.24 6.21
CA LEU A 162 -13.63 9.33 5.90
C LEU A 162 -14.27 8.87 7.20
N SER A 163 -15.56 9.18 7.36
CA SER A 163 -16.29 8.87 8.58
C SER A 163 -16.60 7.38 8.73
N TYR A 164 -16.92 6.95 9.95
CA TYR A 164 -17.45 5.61 10.22
C TYR A 164 -18.69 5.28 9.33
N SER A 165 -19.60 6.24 9.11
CA SER A 165 -20.77 6.05 8.25
C SER A 165 -20.38 5.79 6.79
N PHE A 166 -19.38 6.49 6.26
CA PHE A 166 -18.83 6.21 4.94
C PHE A 166 -18.36 4.75 4.83
N TRP A 167 -17.55 4.29 5.81
CA TRP A 167 -17.03 2.92 5.78
C TRP A 167 -18.12 1.86 5.85
N LYS A 168 -19.18 2.10 6.65
CA LYS A 168 -20.33 1.19 6.68
C LYS A 168 -21.02 1.05 5.31
N GLU A 169 -21.15 2.13 4.57
CA GLU A 169 -21.74 2.10 3.23
C GLU A 169 -20.79 1.50 2.20
N PHE A 170 -19.50 1.88 2.25
CA PHE A 170 -18.47 1.38 1.33
C PHE A 170 -18.33 -0.14 1.40
N ILE A 171 -18.29 -0.70 2.61
CA ILE A 171 -18.13 -2.13 2.88
C ILE A 171 -19.29 -2.95 2.28
N GLN A 172 -20.49 -2.36 2.14
CA GLN A 172 -21.66 -3.01 1.53
C GLN A 172 -21.63 -3.03 0.00
N ILE A 173 -20.70 -2.33 -0.64
CA ILE A 173 -20.58 -2.33 -2.09
C ILE A 173 -20.12 -3.71 -2.56
N PRO A 174 -20.85 -4.40 -3.46
CA PRO A 174 -20.36 -5.63 -4.05
C PRO A 174 -19.02 -5.43 -4.75
N ASN A 175 -18.18 -6.46 -4.72
CA ASN A 175 -16.86 -6.44 -5.35
C ASN A 175 -15.78 -5.59 -4.62
N VAL A 176 -16.05 -5.16 -3.38
CA VAL A 176 -15.01 -4.65 -2.48
C VAL A 176 -14.23 -5.84 -1.92
N LEU A 177 -12.93 -5.87 -2.19
CA LEU A 177 -12.03 -6.96 -1.80
C LEU A 177 -11.34 -6.71 -0.46
N GLY A 178 -11.02 -5.47 -0.18
CA GLY A 178 -10.28 -5.10 1.03
C GLY A 178 -10.26 -3.61 1.29
N ILE A 179 -9.60 -3.21 2.38
CA ILE A 179 -9.35 -1.81 2.74
C ILE A 179 -7.91 -1.65 3.17
N LYS A 180 -7.20 -0.71 2.54
CA LYS A 180 -5.92 -0.19 3.01
C LYS A 180 -6.19 0.95 4.00
N ILE A 181 -5.75 0.77 5.24
CA ILE A 181 -5.97 1.70 6.36
C ILE A 181 -4.69 2.50 6.58
N ALA A 182 -4.67 3.77 6.19
CA ALA A 182 -3.50 4.64 6.26
C ALA A 182 -3.83 6.07 6.75
N PRO A 183 -4.71 6.28 7.75
CA PRO A 183 -5.00 7.60 8.27
C PRO A 183 -3.94 8.11 9.27
N PHE A 184 -2.96 7.31 9.69
CA PHE A 184 -1.99 7.59 10.76
C PHE A 184 -2.68 8.06 12.05
N ASN A 185 -3.85 7.48 12.33
CA ASN A 185 -4.70 7.83 13.45
C ASN A 185 -5.43 6.57 13.96
N ARG A 186 -5.16 6.18 15.20
CA ARG A 186 -5.72 4.95 15.81
C ARG A 186 -7.24 5.00 15.94
N TYR A 187 -7.81 6.17 16.24
CA TYR A 187 -9.27 6.33 16.31
C TYR A 187 -9.93 6.06 14.96
N LYS A 188 -9.37 6.60 13.88
CA LYS A 188 -9.87 6.39 12.52
C LYS A 188 -9.65 4.95 12.03
N THR A 189 -8.53 4.32 12.41
CA THR A 189 -8.30 2.90 12.19
C THR A 189 -9.39 2.05 12.84
N LEU A 190 -9.74 2.38 14.10
CA LEU A 190 -10.79 1.68 14.85
C LEU A 190 -12.18 1.86 14.20
N ASP A 191 -12.47 3.02 13.62
CA ASP A 191 -13.74 3.26 12.92
C ASP A 191 -13.91 2.33 11.70
N VAL A 192 -12.85 2.07 10.94
CA VAL A 192 -12.88 1.10 9.84
C VAL A 192 -13.14 -0.32 10.36
N VAL A 193 -12.44 -0.73 11.42
CA VAL A 193 -12.61 -2.06 12.01
C VAL A 193 -14.03 -2.25 12.57
N ARG A 194 -14.56 -1.24 13.25
CA ARG A 194 -15.94 -1.26 13.77
C ARG A 194 -16.96 -1.34 12.65
N ALA A 195 -16.80 -0.52 11.60
CA ALA A 195 -17.69 -0.55 10.44
C ALA A 195 -17.70 -1.94 9.78
N LEU A 196 -16.56 -2.60 9.67
CA LEU A 196 -16.46 -3.96 9.15
C LEU A 196 -17.23 -4.96 10.02
N CYS A 197 -17.05 -4.88 11.34
CA CYS A 197 -17.78 -5.73 12.28
C CYS A 197 -19.31 -5.50 12.24
N ASP A 198 -19.72 -4.22 12.18
CA ASP A 198 -21.15 -3.87 12.22
C ASP A 198 -21.92 -4.19 10.91
N THR A 199 -21.19 -4.57 9.87
CA THR A 199 -21.75 -4.98 8.58
C THR A 199 -21.69 -6.49 8.33
N ASP A 200 -21.20 -7.28 9.29
CA ASP A 200 -21.03 -8.75 9.19
C ASP A 200 -20.15 -9.19 7.98
N LYS A 201 -19.18 -8.33 7.57
CA LYS A 201 -18.29 -8.57 6.40
C LYS A 201 -16.86 -8.93 6.77
N GLU A 202 -16.59 -9.24 8.03
CA GLU A 202 -15.25 -9.54 8.56
C GLU A 202 -14.56 -10.76 7.93
N ASN A 203 -15.35 -11.65 7.30
CA ASN A 203 -14.82 -12.82 6.58
C ASN A 203 -14.73 -12.63 5.06
N GLU A 204 -15.26 -11.51 4.53
CA GLU A 204 -15.29 -11.24 3.09
C GLU A 204 -14.24 -10.20 2.69
N ILE A 205 -14.02 -9.18 3.53
CA ILE A 205 -13.16 -8.04 3.25
C ILE A 205 -11.88 -8.12 4.09
N THR A 206 -10.74 -8.02 3.43
CA THR A 206 -9.44 -8.12 4.09
C THR A 206 -8.90 -6.72 4.43
N LEU A 207 -8.48 -6.54 5.67
CA LEU A 207 -7.83 -5.31 6.13
C LEU A 207 -6.31 -5.39 5.94
N TYR A 208 -5.75 -4.34 5.38
CA TYR A 208 -4.32 -4.12 5.19
C TYR A 208 -3.90 -2.83 5.89
N THR A 209 -2.80 -2.87 6.65
CA THR A 209 -2.24 -1.63 7.17
C THR A 209 -1.53 -0.83 6.06
N GLY A 210 -1.71 0.45 6.12
CA GLY A 210 -0.94 1.47 5.42
C GLY A 210 -0.46 2.54 6.41
N ASN A 211 -0.60 2.27 7.73
CA ASN A 211 -0.13 3.12 8.81
C ASN A 211 1.36 2.88 9.02
N ASP A 212 2.19 3.55 8.24
CA ASP A 212 3.64 3.40 8.28
C ASP A 212 4.23 3.81 9.66
N ASP A 213 3.49 4.56 10.46
CA ASP A 213 3.80 4.93 11.84
C ASP A 213 3.50 3.83 12.88
N ASN A 214 2.85 2.72 12.50
CA ASN A 214 2.37 1.71 13.46
C ASN A 214 2.32 0.27 12.90
N ILE A 215 3.23 -0.08 12.01
CA ILE A 215 3.18 -1.31 11.19
C ILE A 215 3.06 -2.57 12.07
N VAL A 216 4.00 -2.76 12.98
CA VAL A 216 4.11 -3.98 13.79
C VAL A 216 2.91 -4.16 14.70
N LEU A 217 2.50 -3.09 15.37
CA LEU A 217 1.36 -3.14 16.29
C LEU A 217 0.04 -3.36 15.57
N ASP A 218 -0.16 -2.78 14.38
CA ASP A 218 -1.34 -3.05 13.56
C ASP A 218 -1.44 -4.53 13.19
N LEU A 219 -0.32 -5.17 12.85
CA LEU A 219 -0.28 -6.58 12.46
C LEU A 219 -0.42 -7.54 13.65
N LEU A 220 0.09 -7.17 14.83
CA LEU A 220 0.00 -7.99 16.05
C LEU A 220 -1.37 -7.91 16.71
N THR A 221 -2.11 -6.79 16.52
CA THR A 221 -3.35 -6.53 17.27
C THR A 221 -4.51 -7.43 16.84
N GLU A 222 -5.15 -8.11 17.78
CA GLU A 222 -6.48 -8.67 17.61
C GLU A 222 -7.53 -7.69 18.13
N TYR A 223 -8.34 -7.15 17.22
CA TYR A 223 -9.47 -6.31 17.58
C TYR A 223 -10.65 -7.18 18.04
N LYS A 224 -11.13 -6.95 19.26
CA LYS A 224 -12.33 -7.59 19.81
C LYS A 224 -13.44 -6.54 19.89
N ILE A 225 -14.42 -6.66 19.02
CA ILE A 225 -15.49 -5.69 18.85
C ILE A 225 -16.83 -6.34 19.23
N GLN A 226 -17.55 -5.72 20.16
CA GLN A 226 -18.93 -6.08 20.44
C GLN A 226 -19.85 -5.48 19.35
N SER A 227 -20.45 -6.31 18.56
CA SER A 227 -21.29 -5.90 17.44
C SER A 227 -22.43 -6.90 17.21
N ASN A 228 -23.64 -6.41 16.99
CA ASN A 228 -24.84 -7.23 16.73
C ASN A 228 -25.05 -8.34 17.79
N GLY A 229 -24.80 -8.01 19.07
CA GLY A 229 -25.00 -8.92 20.22
C GLY A 229 -23.97 -10.02 20.37
N ARG A 230 -22.86 -9.98 19.65
CA ARG A 230 -21.74 -10.95 19.75
C ARG A 230 -20.37 -10.28 19.71
N GLU A 231 -19.37 -10.92 20.30
CA GLU A 231 -17.98 -10.53 20.14
C GLU A 231 -17.47 -11.01 18.77
N LYS A 232 -16.89 -10.09 18.02
CA LYS A 232 -16.21 -10.37 16.76
C LYS A 232 -14.72 -10.12 16.91
N LYS A 233 -13.91 -10.98 16.28
CA LYS A 233 -12.45 -10.88 16.28
C LYS A 233 -11.97 -10.58 14.88
N VAL A 234 -11.23 -9.49 14.72
CA VAL A 234 -10.71 -9.05 13.44
C VAL A 234 -9.22 -8.74 13.58
N ARG A 235 -8.44 -9.05 12.55
CA ARG A 235 -7.03 -8.66 12.43
C ARG A 235 -6.79 -7.94 11.12
N ILE A 236 -5.87 -6.99 11.14
CA ILE A 236 -5.21 -6.50 9.93
C ILE A 236 -4.24 -7.59 9.50
N ARG A 237 -4.40 -8.10 8.26
CA ARG A 237 -3.75 -9.34 7.82
C ARG A 237 -2.37 -9.14 7.22
N GLY A 238 -2.15 -8.02 6.55
CA GLY A 238 -0.90 -7.68 5.87
C GLY A 238 -0.70 -6.19 5.75
N GLY A 239 0.29 -5.77 4.99
CA GLY A 239 0.56 -4.35 4.74
C GLY A 239 0.63 -4.03 3.25
N LEU A 240 0.04 -2.90 2.88
CA LEU A 240 0.25 -2.22 1.62
C LEU A 240 0.87 -0.86 1.96
N LEU A 241 2.19 -0.81 2.03
CA LEU A 241 2.94 0.22 2.73
C LEU A 241 3.97 0.90 1.82
N GLY A 242 4.13 2.20 2.00
CA GLY A 242 5.22 2.96 1.42
C GLY A 242 6.57 2.51 1.98
N HIS A 243 6.66 2.32 3.30
CA HIS A 243 7.87 1.81 3.95
C HIS A 243 8.35 0.48 3.37
N TRP A 244 7.46 -0.41 2.98
CA TRP A 244 7.81 -1.75 2.48
C TRP A 244 8.36 -1.77 1.05
N CYS A 245 8.42 -0.63 0.37
CA CYS A 245 9.15 -0.52 -0.89
C CYS A 245 10.67 -0.45 -0.70
N VAL A 246 11.14 -0.18 0.52
CA VAL A 246 12.56 -0.22 0.91
C VAL A 246 12.79 -1.40 1.87
N TRP A 247 13.99 -2.01 1.83
CA TRP A 247 14.33 -3.14 2.68
C TRP A 247 13.30 -4.28 2.65
N THR A 248 12.73 -4.54 1.49
CA THR A 248 11.54 -5.39 1.32
C THR A 248 11.72 -6.80 1.84
N GLN A 249 12.93 -7.38 1.77
CA GLN A 249 13.21 -8.71 2.34
C GLN A 249 12.99 -8.73 3.86
N LYS A 250 13.36 -7.64 4.56
CA LYS A 250 13.13 -7.50 6.00
C LYS A 250 11.64 -7.39 6.33
N ALA A 251 10.89 -6.70 5.48
CA ALA A 251 9.42 -6.63 5.60
C ALA A 251 8.76 -8.01 5.45
N VAL A 252 9.24 -8.81 4.48
CA VAL A 252 8.75 -10.19 4.27
C VAL A 252 9.08 -11.07 5.48
N ALA A 253 10.31 -11.00 5.99
CA ALA A 253 10.72 -11.75 7.18
C ALA A 253 9.92 -11.34 8.43
N LEU A 254 9.71 -10.03 8.63
CA LEU A 254 8.93 -9.49 9.74
C LEU A 254 7.48 -9.98 9.70
N LEU A 255 6.82 -9.94 8.56
CA LEU A 255 5.44 -10.42 8.44
C LEU A 255 5.35 -11.93 8.70
N ALA A 256 6.33 -12.71 8.24
CA ALA A 256 6.38 -14.15 8.50
C ALA A 256 6.55 -14.44 9.99
N GLU A 257 7.46 -13.75 10.69
CA GLU A 257 7.67 -13.84 12.13
C GLU A 257 6.39 -13.50 12.91
N ILE A 258 5.72 -12.39 12.57
CA ILE A 258 4.47 -12.00 13.22
C ILE A 258 3.38 -13.06 13.03
N LYS A 259 3.25 -13.63 11.83
CA LYS A 259 2.27 -14.70 11.57
C LYS A 259 2.57 -15.94 12.39
N GLU A 260 3.83 -16.36 12.48
CA GLU A 260 4.24 -17.52 13.29
C GLU A 260 3.87 -17.32 14.78
N ILE A 261 4.11 -16.12 15.33
CA ILE A 261 3.76 -15.79 16.71
C ILE A 261 2.25 -15.87 16.91
N ILE A 262 1.45 -15.29 16.00
CA ILE A 262 -0.01 -15.31 16.08
C ILE A 262 -0.55 -16.74 15.99
N GLU A 263 -0.05 -17.55 15.06
CA GLU A 263 -0.49 -18.92 14.82
C GLU A 263 -0.09 -19.87 15.97
N SER A 264 1.08 -19.65 16.56
CA SER A 264 1.56 -20.46 17.69
C SER A 264 0.85 -20.15 19.01
N GLY A 265 0.18 -18.99 19.11
CA GLY A 265 -0.45 -18.52 20.35
C GLY A 265 0.54 -18.21 21.49
N LYS A 266 1.83 -18.05 21.16
CA LYS A 266 2.88 -17.66 22.11
C LYS A 266 2.73 -16.20 22.53
N ASP A 267 3.36 -15.84 23.64
CA ASP A 267 3.49 -14.45 24.06
C ASP A 267 4.25 -13.62 23.02
N ILE A 268 3.86 -12.37 22.86
CA ILE A 268 4.53 -11.44 21.94
C ILE A 268 5.89 -11.07 22.56
N PRO A 269 7.02 -11.34 21.88
CA PRO A 269 8.33 -10.96 22.38
C PRO A 269 8.47 -9.43 22.53
N ASN A 270 9.06 -8.97 23.63
CA ASN A 270 9.32 -7.54 23.85
C ASN A 270 10.17 -6.91 22.74
N GLU A 271 11.06 -7.70 22.13
CA GLU A 271 11.90 -7.28 21.00
C GLU A 271 11.10 -6.82 19.79
N LEU A 272 9.90 -7.39 19.58
CA LEU A 272 9.00 -6.92 18.50
C LEU A 272 8.41 -5.54 18.82
N LEU A 273 8.14 -5.23 20.09
CA LEU A 273 7.67 -3.90 20.49
C LEU A 273 8.80 -2.87 20.31
N THR A 274 10.04 -3.22 20.67
CA THR A 274 11.21 -2.38 20.42
C THR A 274 11.41 -2.16 18.91
N ARG A 275 11.37 -3.23 18.11
CA ARG A 275 11.47 -3.15 16.66
C ARG A 275 10.37 -2.30 16.04
N SER A 276 9.18 -2.26 16.61
CA SER A 276 8.10 -1.37 16.18
C SER A 276 8.51 0.10 16.25
N VAL A 277 9.17 0.49 17.35
CA VAL A 277 9.68 1.86 17.52
C VAL A 277 10.81 2.17 16.55
N GLU A 278 11.76 1.24 16.37
CA GLU A 278 12.88 1.38 15.44
C GLU A 278 12.40 1.56 13.99
N ILE A 279 11.41 0.76 13.56
CA ILE A 279 10.79 0.87 12.23
C ILE A 279 10.07 2.22 12.09
N THR A 280 9.39 2.70 13.14
CA THR A 280 8.71 3.99 13.12
C THR A 280 9.73 5.15 13.03
N ASP A 281 10.88 5.05 13.71
CA ASP A 281 11.95 6.04 13.63
C ASP A 281 12.59 6.06 12.22
N CYS A 282 12.84 4.88 11.63
CA CYS A 282 13.27 4.79 10.24
C CYS A 282 12.25 5.45 9.29
N ASN A 283 10.97 5.17 9.51
CA ASN A 283 9.89 5.73 8.70
C ASN A 283 9.82 7.25 8.82
N ALA A 284 10.00 7.81 10.04
CA ALA A 284 10.02 9.24 10.26
C ALA A 284 11.10 9.95 9.42
N ALA A 285 12.30 9.33 9.31
CA ALA A 285 13.39 9.84 8.47
C ALA A 285 13.09 9.71 6.97
N PHE A 286 12.58 8.54 6.53
CA PHE A 286 12.32 8.27 5.12
C PHE A 286 11.17 9.12 4.58
N PHE A 287 10.12 9.29 5.36
CA PHE A 287 8.91 10.01 4.98
C PHE A 287 8.94 11.50 5.34
N ASP A 288 10.04 11.94 5.98
CA ASP A 288 10.19 13.35 6.34
C ASP A 288 9.04 13.87 7.22
N ALA A 289 8.72 13.10 8.26
CA ALA A 289 7.61 13.41 9.16
C ALA A 289 7.78 14.79 9.85
N ALA A 290 9.02 15.18 10.14
CA ALA A 290 9.37 16.46 10.75
C ALA A 290 8.99 17.68 9.89
N ASN A 291 8.94 17.50 8.55
CA ASN A 291 8.60 18.55 7.59
C ASN A 291 7.23 18.28 6.91
N GLY A 292 6.29 17.65 7.63
CA GLY A 292 4.94 17.38 7.14
C GLY A 292 4.88 16.50 5.90
N PHE A 293 5.84 15.59 5.78
CA PHE A 293 5.97 14.61 4.68
C PHE A 293 6.38 15.22 3.31
N ALA A 294 6.94 16.44 3.29
CA ALA A 294 7.35 17.10 2.05
C ALA A 294 8.40 16.29 1.26
N GLY A 295 9.36 15.67 1.94
CA GLY A 295 10.40 14.83 1.36
C GLY A 295 10.07 13.33 1.29
N CYS A 296 8.78 12.94 1.37
CA CYS A 296 8.36 11.52 1.46
C CYS A 296 8.84 10.68 0.28
N ILE A 297 8.55 11.07 -0.95
CA ILE A 297 8.93 10.29 -2.14
C ILE A 297 10.44 10.32 -2.38
N PRO A 298 11.12 11.50 -2.42
CA PRO A 298 12.57 11.53 -2.59
C PRO A 298 13.32 10.84 -1.44
N GLY A 299 12.78 10.79 -0.22
CA GLY A 299 13.36 10.03 0.89
C GLY A 299 13.36 8.53 0.64
N LEU A 300 12.26 7.97 0.15
CA LEU A 300 12.20 6.56 -0.29
C LEU A 300 13.14 6.30 -1.46
N HIS A 301 13.22 7.22 -2.43
CA HIS A 301 14.15 7.12 -3.54
C HIS A 301 15.61 7.12 -3.05
N GLU A 302 15.96 7.93 -2.04
CA GLU A 302 17.30 7.96 -1.47
C GLU A 302 17.66 6.61 -0.82
N VAL A 303 16.74 5.99 -0.10
CA VAL A 303 16.97 4.65 0.46
C VAL A 303 17.19 3.62 -0.65
N LEU A 304 16.34 3.63 -1.70
CA LEU A 304 16.50 2.73 -2.85
C LEU A 304 17.79 3.00 -3.64
N ARG A 305 18.21 4.27 -3.73
CA ARG A 305 19.50 4.64 -4.35
C ARG A 305 20.67 4.08 -3.54
N ARG A 306 20.61 4.16 -2.21
CA ARG A 306 21.64 3.56 -1.34
C ARG A 306 21.67 2.03 -1.45
N GLN A 307 20.53 1.40 -1.73
CA GLN A 307 20.45 -0.03 -2.03
C GLN A 307 20.90 -0.38 -3.47
N GLY A 308 21.25 0.60 -4.31
CA GLY A 308 21.61 0.38 -5.71
C GLY A 308 20.45 0.04 -6.64
N LEU A 309 19.20 0.26 -6.20
CA LEU A 309 17.98 -0.08 -6.94
C LEU A 309 17.45 1.08 -7.80
N LEU A 310 17.79 2.31 -7.45
CA LEU A 310 17.50 3.51 -8.26
C LEU A 310 18.80 4.25 -8.56
N LYS A 311 18.86 4.90 -9.75
CA LYS A 311 20.00 5.69 -10.20
C LYS A 311 20.08 7.06 -9.53
N GLY A 312 18.95 7.56 -9.01
CA GLY A 312 18.84 8.87 -8.37
C GLY A 312 17.53 9.02 -7.61
N ILE A 313 17.31 10.21 -7.06
CA ILE A 313 16.15 10.55 -6.23
C ILE A 313 15.10 11.39 -6.99
N TRP A 314 15.19 11.40 -8.31
CA TRP A 314 14.39 12.26 -9.16
C TRP A 314 12.89 11.96 -9.05
N CYS A 315 12.09 13.03 -8.89
CA CYS A 315 10.64 13.02 -8.99
C CYS A 315 10.19 13.73 -10.26
N LEU A 316 8.94 13.53 -10.68
CA LEU A 316 8.36 14.22 -11.84
C LEU A 316 8.29 15.73 -11.63
N ASP A 317 7.92 16.16 -10.41
CA ASP A 317 8.10 17.55 -9.98
C ASP A 317 9.55 17.77 -9.55
N GLU A 318 10.21 18.76 -10.17
CA GLU A 318 11.60 19.10 -9.87
C GLU A 318 11.79 19.72 -8.47
N ASN A 319 10.71 20.26 -7.90
CA ASN A 319 10.71 20.83 -6.56
C ASN A 319 10.48 19.77 -5.47
N GLU A 320 10.08 18.56 -5.82
CA GLU A 320 9.94 17.45 -4.89
C GLU A 320 11.32 16.81 -4.65
N VAL A 321 12.00 17.32 -3.62
CA VAL A 321 13.39 16.97 -3.23
C VAL A 321 13.46 16.63 -1.76
N LEU A 322 14.60 16.12 -1.30
CA LEU A 322 14.84 15.95 0.14
C LEU A 322 14.77 17.28 0.86
N SER A 323 14.11 17.31 2.00
CA SER A 323 14.14 18.47 2.89
C SER A 323 15.54 18.69 3.49
N PRO A 324 15.89 19.91 3.88
CA PRO A 324 17.16 20.17 4.57
C PRO A 324 17.33 19.28 5.80
N GLY A 325 18.44 18.55 5.90
CA GLY A 325 18.76 17.63 7.01
C GLY A 325 18.16 16.22 6.86
N GLN A 326 17.27 15.96 5.89
CA GLN A 326 16.64 14.66 5.73
C GLN A 326 17.64 13.56 5.33
N SER A 327 18.65 13.88 4.50
CA SER A 327 19.69 12.92 4.12
C SER A 327 20.51 12.44 5.33
N GLU A 328 20.79 13.37 6.25
CA GLU A 328 21.48 13.12 7.51
C GLU A 328 20.64 12.23 8.43
N GLU A 329 19.33 12.50 8.54
CA GLU A 329 18.39 11.68 9.30
C GLU A 329 18.29 10.25 8.72
N ILE A 330 18.26 10.10 7.40
CA ILE A 330 18.33 8.79 6.75
C ILE A 330 19.64 8.08 7.11
N THR A 331 20.76 8.80 7.13
CA THR A 331 22.05 8.22 7.54
C THR A 331 22.04 7.77 8.99
N ARG A 332 21.50 8.61 9.89
CA ARG A 332 21.35 8.30 11.31
C ARG A 332 20.63 6.97 11.55
N VAL A 333 19.49 6.73 10.89
CA VAL A 333 18.73 5.49 11.10
C VAL A 333 19.41 4.27 10.44
N TYR A 334 20.15 4.45 9.35
CA TYR A 334 20.98 3.38 8.79
C TYR A 334 22.06 2.91 9.77
N GLU A 335 22.69 3.85 10.49
CA GLU A 335 23.72 3.57 11.48
C GLU A 335 23.14 3.03 12.79
N ALA A 336 21.98 3.57 13.23
CA ALA A 336 21.33 3.15 14.46
C ALA A 336 20.73 1.74 14.37
N TYR A 337 20.20 1.35 13.21
CA TYR A 337 19.45 0.09 13.05
C TYR A 337 19.98 -0.79 11.91
N PRO A 338 21.27 -1.24 11.97
CA PRO A 338 21.86 -2.03 10.89
C PRO A 338 21.16 -3.37 10.66
N HIS A 339 20.49 -3.94 11.67
CA HIS A 339 19.72 -5.17 11.56
C HIS A 339 18.45 -5.03 10.70
N LEU A 340 17.93 -3.81 10.53
CA LEU A 340 16.78 -3.52 9.66
C LEU A 340 17.18 -3.30 8.21
N ASN A 341 18.44 -2.90 7.94
CA ASN A 341 18.90 -2.55 6.60
C ASN A 341 19.91 -3.56 6.01
N ALA A 342 20.42 -4.51 6.78
CA ALA A 342 21.30 -5.55 6.26
C ALA A 342 20.59 -6.38 5.18
N GLN A 343 21.23 -6.50 4.03
CA GLN A 343 20.77 -7.32 2.90
C GLN A 343 21.07 -8.81 3.13
#